data_77ecb5b796319de0e48c5cfec4f5041e
#
_entry.id   77ecb5b796319de0e48c5cfec4f5041e
#
_cell.length_a   1.000
_cell.length_b   1.000
_cell.length_c   1.000
_cell.angle_alpha   90.00
_cell.angle_beta   90.00
_cell.angle_gamma   90.00
#
_symmetry.space_group_name_H-M   'P 1'
#
loop_
_entity.id
_entity.type
_entity.pdbx_description
1 polymer ?
#
loop_
_entity_poly.entity_id
_entity_poly.type
_entity_poly.pdbx_seq_one_letter_code
_entity_poly.pdbx_strand_id
1 'polypeptide(L)'
;ENLEQLIALLQVELFNLRGESVVLDRELKKVSEDAASTRRELAELQGDLNSIRGQYEASRQEEEATIDEGELRVARQRLTEEMKRLLPYYKRSDEDAVAGIPVDSEYIIFVIDTSNSMINYNWGLVQRKLREALDAYPTVKGIQIMNDDGMYMFPEYTGRWIPDTPGRRQAIVNRMRTWYAQSDSNPVDGIQAAIETYWAPDKKISIYVFGDDFAGDYNIDAVVAT
;
A
#
# COMPACT_ATOMS: atom_id res chain seq x y z
N GLU A 1 -4.14 1.78 -71.99
CA GLU A 1 -4.71 0.65 -71.19
C GLU A 1 -4.07 0.54 -69.78
N ASN A 2 -2.77 0.64 -69.66
CA ASN A 2 -2.11 0.49 -68.35
C ASN A 2 -2.35 1.73 -67.45
N LEU A 3 -2.38 2.90 -68.00
CA LEU A 3 -2.59 4.16 -67.27
C LEU A 3 -4.05 4.33 -66.82
N GLU A 4 -4.98 3.92 -67.63
CA GLU A 4 -6.41 3.95 -67.31
C GLU A 4 -6.78 2.97 -66.20
N GLN A 5 -6.17 1.79 -66.22
CA GLN A 5 -6.30 0.80 -65.13
C GLN A 5 -5.74 1.30 -63.81
N LEU A 6 -4.61 1.96 -63.86
CA LEU A 6 -4.00 2.56 -62.67
C LEU A 6 -4.84 3.69 -62.08
N ILE A 7 -5.40 4.55 -62.94
CA ILE A 7 -6.30 5.62 -62.52
C ILE A 7 -7.56 5.04 -61.87
N ALA A 8 -8.15 3.99 -62.42
CA ALA A 8 -9.33 3.35 -61.84
C ALA A 8 -9.02 2.74 -60.46
N LEU A 9 -7.87 2.10 -60.32
CA LEU A 9 -7.41 1.54 -59.04
C LEU A 9 -7.21 2.62 -57.98
N LEU A 10 -6.52 3.71 -58.32
CA LEU A 10 -6.31 4.84 -57.42
C LEU A 10 -7.64 5.56 -57.03
N GLN A 11 -8.61 5.59 -57.92
CA GLN A 11 -9.94 6.14 -57.60
C GLN A 11 -10.68 5.28 -56.57
N VAL A 12 -10.61 3.95 -56.70
CA VAL A 12 -11.20 3.03 -55.71
C VAL A 12 -10.52 3.15 -54.37
N GLU A 13 -9.19 3.22 -54.33
CA GLU A 13 -8.43 3.39 -53.12
C GLU A 13 -8.74 4.74 -52.41
N LEU A 14 -8.84 5.80 -53.19
CA LEU A 14 -9.21 7.13 -52.68
C LEU A 14 -10.64 7.15 -52.13
N PHE A 15 -11.56 6.41 -52.73
CA PHE A 15 -12.93 6.26 -52.23
C PHE A 15 -12.94 5.50 -50.90
N ASN A 16 -12.17 4.41 -50.78
CA ASN A 16 -12.06 3.62 -49.56
C ASN A 16 -11.43 4.45 -48.41
N LEU A 17 -10.32 5.14 -48.68
CA LEU A 17 -9.67 6.01 -47.71
C LEU A 17 -10.57 7.16 -47.22
N ARG A 18 -11.40 7.73 -48.11
CA ARG A 18 -12.40 8.73 -47.70
C ARG A 18 -13.47 8.12 -46.81
N GLY A 19 -13.89 6.89 -47.08
CA GLY A 19 -14.85 6.15 -46.25
C GLY A 19 -14.28 5.88 -44.86
N GLU A 20 -13.03 5.40 -44.74
CA GLU A 20 -12.34 5.18 -43.49
C GLU A 20 -12.15 6.48 -42.69
N SER A 21 -11.78 7.57 -43.34
CA SER A 21 -11.65 8.88 -42.70
C SER A 21 -12.95 9.32 -42.04
N VAL A 22 -14.09 9.16 -42.71
CA VAL A 22 -15.40 9.52 -42.13
C VAL A 22 -15.78 8.65 -40.94
N VAL A 23 -15.42 7.36 -40.96
CA VAL A 23 -15.65 6.46 -39.81
C VAL A 23 -14.78 6.87 -38.63
N LEU A 24 -13.49 7.09 -38.85
CA LEU A 24 -12.52 7.52 -37.82
C LEU A 24 -12.92 8.87 -37.20
N ASP A 25 -13.39 9.82 -37.99
CA ASP A 25 -13.87 11.12 -37.49
C ASP A 25 -15.08 10.96 -36.55
N ARG A 26 -16.00 10.03 -36.88
CA ARG A 26 -17.13 9.72 -35.99
C ARG A 26 -16.71 9.06 -34.70
N GLU A 27 -15.80 8.11 -34.78
CA GLU A 27 -15.25 7.44 -33.59
C GLU A 27 -14.50 8.43 -32.70
N LEU A 28 -13.67 9.28 -33.27
CA LEU A 28 -12.94 10.32 -32.57
C LEU A 28 -13.87 11.31 -31.86
N LYS A 29 -14.96 11.70 -32.53
CA LYS A 29 -15.99 12.55 -31.94
C LYS A 29 -16.64 11.87 -30.74
N LYS A 30 -17.04 10.59 -30.88
CA LYS A 30 -17.65 9.80 -29.81
C LYS A 30 -16.71 9.69 -28.60
N VAL A 31 -15.44 9.30 -28.79
CA VAL A 31 -14.45 9.21 -27.74
C VAL A 31 -14.21 10.57 -27.05
N SER A 32 -14.24 11.65 -27.83
CA SER A 32 -14.11 13.00 -27.27
C SER A 32 -15.32 13.40 -26.41
N GLU A 33 -16.53 13.03 -26.83
CA GLU A 33 -17.76 13.24 -26.06
C GLU A 33 -17.76 12.41 -24.76
N ASP A 34 -17.38 11.13 -24.82
CA ASP A 34 -17.27 10.24 -23.68
C ASP A 34 -16.21 10.74 -22.68
N ALA A 35 -15.04 11.19 -23.17
CA ALA A 35 -13.99 11.77 -22.35
C ALA A 35 -14.44 13.08 -21.66
N ALA A 36 -15.26 13.91 -22.35
CA ALA A 36 -15.82 15.12 -21.77
C ALA A 36 -16.85 14.80 -20.66
N SER A 37 -17.66 13.74 -20.84
CA SER A 37 -18.60 13.27 -19.82
C SER A 37 -17.87 12.77 -18.58
N THR A 38 -16.89 11.89 -18.75
CA THR A 38 -16.11 11.34 -17.66
C THR A 38 -15.37 12.42 -16.87
N ARG A 39 -14.85 13.45 -17.54
CA ARG A 39 -14.23 14.60 -16.87
C ARG A 39 -15.21 15.41 -16.03
N ARG A 40 -16.47 15.53 -16.47
CA ARG A 40 -17.50 16.23 -15.67
C ARG A 40 -17.87 15.42 -14.43
N GLU A 41 -18.07 14.12 -14.58
CA GLU A 41 -18.35 13.21 -13.45
C GLU A 41 -17.22 13.24 -12.43
N LEU A 42 -15.96 13.23 -12.90
CA LEU A 42 -14.80 13.31 -12.03
C LEU A 42 -14.73 14.64 -11.27
N ALA A 43 -15.06 15.75 -11.93
CA ALA A 43 -15.10 17.07 -11.30
C ALA A 43 -16.23 17.16 -10.24
N GLU A 44 -17.38 16.55 -10.51
CA GLU A 44 -18.50 16.48 -9.58
C GLU A 44 -18.12 15.64 -8.33
N LEU A 45 -17.55 14.44 -8.53
CA LEU A 45 -17.07 13.59 -7.45
C LEU A 45 -15.98 14.27 -6.60
N GLN A 46 -15.08 15.01 -7.22
CA GLN A 46 -14.08 15.80 -6.50
C GLN A 46 -14.73 16.91 -5.66
N GLY A 47 -15.78 17.55 -6.18
CA GLY A 47 -16.57 18.54 -5.47
C GLY A 47 -17.25 17.96 -4.23
N ASP A 48 -17.90 16.81 -4.40
CA ASP A 48 -18.58 16.09 -3.32
C ASP A 48 -17.59 15.65 -2.23
N LEU A 49 -16.46 15.11 -2.63
CA LEU A 49 -15.40 14.68 -1.71
C LEU A 49 -14.86 15.86 -0.88
N ASN A 50 -14.63 17.01 -1.50
CA ASN A 50 -14.21 18.22 -0.80
C ASN A 50 -15.30 18.72 0.16
N SER A 51 -16.57 18.62 -0.22
CA SER A 51 -17.71 18.99 0.63
C SER A 51 -17.80 18.09 1.87
N ILE A 52 -17.71 16.77 1.67
CA ILE A 52 -17.72 15.78 2.76
C ILE A 52 -16.54 15.99 3.69
N ARG A 53 -15.36 16.24 3.14
CA ARG A 53 -14.15 16.53 3.92
C ARG A 53 -14.33 17.79 4.77
N GLY A 54 -14.88 18.86 4.19
CA GLY A 54 -15.15 20.10 4.91
C GLY A 54 -16.17 19.91 6.04
N GLN A 55 -17.23 19.12 5.82
CA GLN A 55 -18.20 18.78 6.85
C GLN A 55 -17.57 17.94 7.98
N TYR A 56 -16.73 16.97 7.64
CA TYR A 56 -16.02 16.16 8.63
C TYR A 56 -15.05 16.99 9.48
N GLU A 57 -14.29 17.88 8.85
CA GLU A 57 -13.39 18.81 9.57
C GLU A 57 -14.15 19.77 10.49
N ALA A 58 -15.32 20.28 10.04
CA ALA A 58 -16.18 21.11 10.84
C ALA A 58 -16.77 20.36 12.05
N SER A 59 -17.31 19.15 11.83
CA SER A 59 -17.83 18.29 12.91
C SER A 59 -16.75 17.94 13.93
N ARG A 60 -15.53 17.68 13.48
CA ARG A 60 -14.40 17.39 14.36
C ARG A 60 -14.00 18.60 15.21
N GLN A 61 -14.04 19.80 14.64
CA GLN A 61 -13.79 21.04 15.38
C GLN A 61 -14.89 21.32 16.40
N GLU A 62 -16.16 21.03 16.09
CA GLU A 62 -17.28 21.15 17.05
C GLU A 62 -17.16 20.13 18.20
N GLU A 63 -16.78 18.87 17.91
CA GLU A 63 -16.53 17.86 18.95
C GLU A 63 -15.32 18.24 19.84
N GLU A 64 -14.23 18.72 19.25
CA GLU A 64 -13.06 19.20 20.01
C GLU A 64 -13.38 20.44 20.87
N ALA A 65 -14.28 21.30 20.41
CA ALA A 65 -14.73 22.51 21.16
C ALA A 65 -15.74 22.21 22.29
N THR A 66 -16.45 21.07 22.23
CA THR A 66 -17.43 20.66 23.25
C THR A 66 -16.84 19.79 24.36
N ILE A 67 -15.62 19.26 24.17
CA ILE A 67 -14.91 18.55 25.25
C ILE A 67 -14.42 19.60 26.25
N ASP A 68 -15.11 19.72 27.42
CA ASP A 68 -14.68 20.57 28.49
C ASP A 68 -13.25 20.19 28.91
N GLU A 69 -12.34 21.17 28.90
CA GLU A 69 -10.94 20.99 29.34
C GLU A 69 -10.85 20.34 30.74
N GLY A 70 -11.87 20.53 31.56
CA GLY A 70 -12.02 19.91 32.87
C GLY A 70 -12.19 18.40 32.79
N GLU A 71 -13.05 17.91 31.89
CA GLU A 71 -13.27 16.47 31.69
C GLU A 71 -12.05 15.79 31.11
N LEU A 72 -11.37 16.44 30.15
CA LEU A 72 -10.14 15.95 29.55
C LEU A 72 -9.02 15.84 30.61
N ARG A 73 -8.93 16.80 31.52
CA ARG A 73 -7.99 16.80 32.64
C ARG A 73 -8.28 15.68 33.63
N VAL A 74 -9.55 15.45 33.97
CA VAL A 74 -9.98 14.34 34.82
C VAL A 74 -9.75 12.99 34.16
N ALA A 75 -10.05 12.85 32.87
CA ALA A 75 -9.80 11.63 32.11
C ALA A 75 -8.29 11.31 32.01
N ARG A 76 -7.46 12.32 31.73
CA ARG A 76 -5.99 12.19 31.77
C ARG A 76 -5.47 11.78 33.14
N GLN A 77 -6.01 12.36 34.22
CA GLN A 77 -5.59 12.05 35.57
C GLN A 77 -5.97 10.61 35.94
N ARG A 78 -7.19 10.18 35.64
CA ARG A 78 -7.64 8.77 35.81
C ARG A 78 -6.80 7.79 34.99
N LEU A 79 -6.51 8.10 33.72
CA LEU A 79 -5.66 7.30 32.87
C LEU A 79 -4.25 7.18 33.43
N THR A 80 -3.68 8.30 33.95
CA THR A 80 -2.35 8.34 34.55
C THR A 80 -2.28 7.53 35.87
N GLU A 81 -3.34 7.56 36.67
CA GLU A 81 -3.42 6.77 37.91
C GLU A 81 -3.58 5.27 37.62
N GLU A 82 -4.42 4.92 36.62
CA GLU A 82 -4.60 3.54 36.17
C GLU A 82 -3.31 3.01 35.52
N MET A 83 -2.63 3.80 34.73
CA MET A 83 -1.30 3.48 34.19
C MET A 83 -0.27 3.28 35.29
N LYS A 84 -0.23 4.14 36.30
CA LYS A 84 0.67 3.97 37.47
C LYS A 84 0.36 2.72 38.27
N ARG A 85 -0.92 2.30 38.32
CA ARG A 85 -1.35 1.08 39.02
C ARG A 85 -0.94 -0.18 38.23
N LEU A 86 -0.95 -0.10 36.88
CA LEU A 86 -0.58 -1.22 36.01
C LEU A 86 0.93 -1.30 35.74
N LEU A 87 1.65 -0.18 35.84
CA LEU A 87 3.11 -0.11 35.65
C LEU A 87 3.95 -1.12 36.47
N PRO A 88 3.62 -1.47 37.73
CA PRO A 88 4.39 -2.50 38.47
C PRO A 88 4.25 -3.89 37.86
N TYR A 89 3.21 -4.16 37.08
CA TYR A 89 2.98 -5.42 36.37
C TYR A 89 3.54 -5.40 34.94
N TYR A 90 3.84 -4.20 34.41
CA TYR A 90 4.45 -3.97 33.10
C TYR A 90 5.87 -3.43 33.26
N LYS A 91 6.80 -4.30 33.65
CA LYS A 91 8.23 -4.00 33.53
C LYS A 91 8.67 -4.19 32.08
N ARG A 92 8.34 -3.23 31.23
CA ARG A 92 8.97 -3.06 29.91
C ARG A 92 9.14 -1.58 29.65
N SER A 93 10.34 -1.19 29.23
CA SER A 93 10.66 0.18 28.83
C SER A 93 9.85 0.59 27.61
N ASP A 94 9.22 1.78 27.62
CA ASP A 94 8.51 2.39 26.49
C ASP A 94 9.43 2.62 25.26
N GLU A 95 10.72 2.42 25.39
CA GLU A 95 11.71 2.52 24.32
C GLU A 95 11.69 1.32 23.35
N ASP A 96 11.02 0.22 23.72
CA ASP A 96 11.01 -1.03 22.96
C ASP A 96 9.66 -1.34 22.30
N ALA A 97 8.92 -0.34 21.83
CA ALA A 97 7.64 -0.58 21.14
C ALA A 97 7.53 0.17 19.82
N VAL A 98 7.16 -0.52 18.74
CA VAL A 98 6.74 0.06 17.46
C VAL A 98 5.22 0.06 17.40
N ALA A 99 4.60 1.25 17.26
CA ALA A 99 3.14 1.42 17.28
C ALA A 99 2.45 0.73 18.48
N GLY A 100 3.10 0.71 19.67
CA GLY A 100 2.58 0.05 20.86
C GLY A 100 2.81 -1.47 20.92
N ILE A 101 3.50 -2.06 19.95
CA ILE A 101 3.87 -3.48 19.92
C ILE A 101 5.29 -3.63 20.47
N PRO A 102 5.53 -4.54 21.46
CA PRO A 102 6.86 -4.75 21.99
C PRO A 102 7.85 -5.21 20.93
N VAL A 103 9.01 -4.55 20.87
CA VAL A 103 10.10 -4.85 19.94
C VAL A 103 11.03 -5.88 20.59
N ASP A 104 10.58 -7.16 20.66
CA ASP A 104 11.40 -8.24 21.22
C ASP A 104 11.77 -9.33 20.18
N SER A 105 11.51 -9.02 18.90
CA SER A 105 11.77 -9.96 17.82
C SER A 105 13.23 -9.99 17.41
N GLU A 106 13.70 -11.18 17.15
CA GLU A 106 15.07 -11.42 16.67
C GLU A 106 15.15 -11.35 15.13
N TYR A 107 14.01 -11.53 14.46
CA TYR A 107 13.89 -11.52 13.01
C TYR A 107 12.66 -10.71 12.60
N ILE A 108 12.76 -10.01 11.47
CA ILE A 108 11.67 -9.19 10.96
C ILE A 108 11.42 -9.53 9.49
N ILE A 109 10.15 -9.71 9.16
CA ILE A 109 9.70 -9.87 7.78
C ILE A 109 8.74 -8.73 7.45
N PHE A 110 8.93 -8.10 6.31
CA PHE A 110 7.99 -7.15 5.72
C PHE A 110 7.29 -7.80 4.54
N VAL A 111 5.97 -7.90 4.59
CA VAL A 111 5.10 -8.29 3.48
C VAL A 111 4.41 -7.03 2.99
N ILE A 112 4.67 -6.66 1.75
CA ILE A 112 4.28 -5.36 1.20
C ILE A 112 3.41 -5.58 -0.03
N ASP A 113 2.18 -5.11 0.04
CA ASP A 113 1.30 -5.03 -1.11
C ASP A 113 1.91 -4.10 -2.16
N THR A 114 2.17 -4.65 -3.34
CA THR A 114 2.75 -3.94 -4.49
C THR A 114 1.74 -3.73 -5.61
N SER A 115 0.44 -3.75 -5.28
CA SER A 115 -0.64 -3.45 -6.21
C SER A 115 -0.56 -2.00 -6.73
N ASN A 116 -1.27 -1.74 -7.82
CA ASN A 116 -1.29 -0.42 -8.44
C ASN A 116 -1.83 0.68 -7.51
N SER A 117 -2.81 0.38 -6.64
CA SER A 117 -3.34 1.33 -5.65
C SER A 117 -2.26 1.74 -4.65
N MET A 118 -1.53 0.77 -4.11
CA MET A 118 -0.44 1.01 -3.17
C MET A 118 0.70 1.82 -3.79
N ILE A 119 1.13 1.43 -4.99
CA ILE A 119 2.25 2.12 -5.69
C ILE A 119 1.87 3.56 -6.03
N ASN A 120 0.66 3.81 -6.51
CA ASN A 120 0.26 5.14 -6.96
C ASN A 120 -0.11 6.10 -5.83
N TYR A 121 -0.70 5.61 -4.74
CA TYR A 121 -1.28 6.47 -3.70
C TYR A 121 -0.59 6.37 -2.34
N ASN A 122 -0.10 5.18 -1.95
CA ASN A 122 0.38 4.91 -0.59
C ASN A 122 1.89 4.64 -0.49
N TRP A 123 2.61 4.54 -1.62
CA TRP A 123 4.02 4.11 -1.62
C TRP A 123 4.94 4.97 -0.76
N GLY A 124 4.74 6.28 -0.76
CA GLY A 124 5.48 7.19 0.10
C GLY A 124 5.23 6.97 1.60
N LEU A 125 4.01 6.55 1.98
CA LEU A 125 3.68 6.20 3.34
C LEU A 125 4.36 4.89 3.75
N VAL A 126 4.29 3.86 2.90
CA VAL A 126 4.94 2.56 3.12
C VAL A 126 6.45 2.73 3.31
N GLN A 127 7.11 3.52 2.46
CA GLN A 127 8.55 3.81 2.60
C GLN A 127 8.89 4.45 3.95
N ARG A 128 8.05 5.38 4.43
CA ARG A 128 8.26 6.00 5.74
C ARG A 128 8.06 5.00 6.87
N LYS A 129 6.97 4.22 6.82
CA LYS A 129 6.63 3.25 7.86
C LYS A 129 7.61 2.09 7.94
N LEU A 130 8.11 1.62 6.80
CA LEU A 130 9.18 0.61 6.76
C LEU A 130 10.46 1.16 7.42
N ARG A 131 10.82 2.41 7.14
CA ARG A 131 11.98 3.04 7.77
C ARG A 131 11.79 3.19 9.27
N GLU A 132 10.63 3.72 9.72
CA GLU A 132 10.29 3.84 11.13
C GLU A 132 10.36 2.49 11.83
N ALA A 133 9.83 1.43 11.22
CA ALA A 133 9.92 0.08 11.78
C ALA A 133 11.36 -0.43 11.87
N LEU A 134 12.18 -0.23 10.83
CA LEU A 134 13.61 -0.60 10.87
C LEU A 134 14.38 0.18 11.94
N ASP A 135 14.09 1.48 12.08
CA ASP A 135 14.79 2.35 13.04
C ASP A 135 14.43 2.02 14.50
N ALA A 136 13.22 1.51 14.73
CA ALA A 136 12.78 1.09 16.07
C ALA A 136 13.49 -0.18 16.56
N TYR A 137 14.01 -1.00 15.66
CA TYR A 137 14.83 -2.16 16.04
C TYR A 137 16.32 -1.78 16.03
N PRO A 138 17.00 -1.75 17.19
CA PRO A 138 18.41 -1.37 17.22
C PRO A 138 19.28 -2.36 16.44
N THR A 139 19.02 -3.66 16.59
CA THR A 139 19.69 -4.72 15.84
C THR A 139 18.83 -5.99 15.86
N VAL A 140 18.72 -6.67 14.71
CA VAL A 140 18.06 -7.98 14.58
C VAL A 140 19.01 -9.00 13.96
N LYS A 141 18.71 -10.29 14.08
CA LYS A 141 19.52 -11.37 13.50
C LYS A 141 19.32 -11.47 11.99
N GLY A 142 18.15 -11.08 11.50
CA GLY A 142 17.85 -11.10 10.08
C GLY A 142 16.60 -10.33 9.70
N ILE A 143 16.61 -9.82 8.47
CA ILE A 143 15.52 -9.07 7.87
C ILE A 143 15.10 -9.79 6.60
N GLN A 144 13.82 -9.75 6.25
CA GLN A 144 13.35 -10.15 4.94
C GLN A 144 12.26 -9.21 4.44
N ILE A 145 12.23 -8.99 3.13
CA ILE A 145 11.21 -8.19 2.48
C ILE A 145 10.70 -8.96 1.26
N MET A 146 9.39 -9.13 1.20
CA MET A 146 8.69 -9.74 0.09
C MET A 146 7.41 -8.96 -0.22
N ASN A 147 6.88 -9.17 -1.42
CA ASN A 147 5.56 -8.64 -1.72
C ASN A 147 4.46 -9.59 -1.22
N ASP A 148 3.22 -9.18 -1.41
CA ASP A 148 2.02 -9.92 -1.06
C ASP A 148 1.84 -11.24 -1.83
N ASP A 149 2.47 -11.41 -3.01
CA ASP A 149 2.55 -12.69 -3.75
C ASP A 149 3.74 -13.58 -3.31
N GLY A 150 4.49 -13.16 -2.28
CA GLY A 150 5.68 -13.89 -1.81
C GLY A 150 6.95 -13.68 -2.62
N MET A 151 6.98 -12.71 -3.56
CA MET A 151 8.20 -12.38 -4.31
C MET A 151 9.17 -11.56 -3.47
N TYR A 152 10.43 -11.97 -3.48
CA TYR A 152 11.49 -11.33 -2.69
C TYR A 152 11.97 -10.02 -3.32
N MET A 153 12.13 -8.98 -2.50
CA MET A 153 12.77 -7.74 -2.94
C MET A 153 14.22 -7.96 -3.39
N PHE A 154 14.91 -8.90 -2.75
CA PHE A 154 16.28 -9.31 -3.07
C PHE A 154 16.30 -10.81 -3.42
N PRO A 155 16.21 -11.18 -4.72
CA PRO A 155 16.16 -12.58 -5.14
C PRO A 155 17.33 -13.45 -4.68
N GLU A 156 18.50 -12.84 -4.48
CA GLU A 156 19.68 -13.51 -3.94
C GLU A 156 19.51 -14.00 -2.49
N TYR A 157 18.50 -13.50 -1.77
CA TYR A 157 18.16 -13.91 -0.41
C TYR A 157 16.89 -14.75 -0.34
N THR A 158 16.45 -15.34 -1.47
CA THR A 158 15.30 -16.26 -1.47
C THR A 158 15.52 -17.41 -0.49
N GLY A 159 14.59 -17.57 0.49
CA GLY A 159 14.67 -18.58 1.54
C GLY A 159 15.79 -18.36 2.57
N ARG A 160 16.44 -17.21 2.56
CA ARG A 160 17.54 -16.87 3.48
C ARG A 160 17.33 -15.49 4.09
N TRP A 161 17.82 -15.30 5.30
CA TRP A 161 17.77 -13.99 5.95
C TRP A 161 18.81 -13.04 5.38
N ILE A 162 18.41 -11.78 5.21
CA ILE A 162 19.32 -10.67 4.95
C ILE A 162 19.97 -10.32 6.30
N PRO A 163 21.31 -10.40 6.43
CA PRO A 163 21.98 -10.01 7.67
C PRO A 163 21.75 -8.52 7.97
N ASP A 164 21.44 -8.21 9.22
CA ASP A 164 21.21 -6.83 9.63
C ASP A 164 22.53 -6.08 9.78
N THR A 165 22.78 -5.18 8.86
CA THR A 165 23.89 -4.24 8.89
C THR A 165 23.43 -2.86 8.41
N PRO A 166 24.08 -1.77 8.82
CA PRO A 166 23.72 -0.43 8.36
C PRO A 166 23.68 -0.31 6.83
N GLY A 167 24.62 -0.95 6.13
CA GLY A 167 24.67 -0.97 4.68
C GLY A 167 23.48 -1.72 4.05
N ARG A 168 23.02 -2.82 4.66
CA ARG A 168 21.88 -3.59 4.22
C ARG A 168 20.57 -2.85 4.48
N ARG A 169 20.39 -2.23 5.63
CA ARG A 169 19.25 -1.36 5.92
C ARG A 169 19.15 -0.23 4.88
N GLN A 170 20.26 0.42 4.58
CA GLN A 170 20.29 1.46 3.55
C GLN A 170 19.97 0.93 2.16
N ALA A 171 20.45 -0.27 1.80
CA ALA A 171 20.11 -0.93 0.54
C ALA A 171 18.61 -1.24 0.43
N ILE A 172 17.98 -1.72 1.51
CA ILE A 172 16.54 -1.95 1.60
C ILE A 172 15.77 -0.65 1.33
N VAL A 173 16.10 0.43 2.07
CA VAL A 173 15.45 1.74 1.91
C VAL A 173 15.63 2.30 0.49
N ASN A 174 16.80 2.12 -0.10
CA ASN A 174 17.06 2.58 -1.46
C ASN A 174 16.30 1.75 -2.49
N ARG A 175 16.27 0.42 -2.33
CA ARG A 175 15.55 -0.47 -3.25
C ARG A 175 14.05 -0.22 -3.23
N MET A 176 13.46 0.11 -2.09
CA MET A 176 12.05 0.50 -1.97
C MET A 176 11.64 1.60 -2.95
N ARG A 177 12.54 2.49 -3.34
CA ARG A 177 12.23 3.60 -4.25
C ARG A 177 11.94 3.15 -5.68
N THR A 178 12.48 2.00 -6.07
CA THR A 178 12.42 1.47 -7.45
C THR A 178 11.88 0.05 -7.53
N TRP A 179 11.37 -0.46 -6.42
CA TRP A 179 10.82 -1.81 -6.39
C TRP A 179 9.34 -1.76 -6.77
N TYR A 180 9.08 -2.12 -8.03
CA TYR A 180 7.76 -2.21 -8.61
C TYR A 180 7.51 -3.67 -9.01
N ALA A 181 7.10 -4.48 -8.03
CA ALA A 181 6.59 -5.82 -8.29
C ALA A 181 5.07 -5.69 -8.37
N GLN A 182 4.46 -5.93 -9.51
CA GLN A 182 3.00 -5.95 -9.63
C GLN A 182 2.44 -7.14 -8.86
N SER A 183 1.39 -6.90 -8.07
CA SER A 183 0.66 -7.94 -7.34
C SER A 183 -0.85 -7.71 -7.40
N ASP A 184 -1.61 -8.72 -7.02
CA ASP A 184 -3.08 -8.72 -7.06
C ASP A 184 -3.73 -8.26 -5.73
N SER A 185 -2.96 -7.60 -4.83
CA SER A 185 -3.43 -7.12 -3.52
C SER A 185 -3.98 -8.24 -2.61
N ASN A 186 -3.19 -9.31 -2.46
CA ASN A 186 -3.52 -10.44 -1.61
C ASN A 186 -2.42 -10.73 -0.59
N PRO A 187 -2.41 -10.09 0.58
CA PRO A 187 -1.34 -10.27 1.57
C PRO A 187 -1.30 -11.68 2.18
N VAL A 188 -2.34 -12.49 2.01
CA VAL A 188 -2.43 -13.85 2.56
C VAL A 188 -1.33 -14.74 1.99
N ASP A 189 -1.10 -14.70 0.67
CA ASP A 189 -0.10 -15.55 0.01
C ASP A 189 1.31 -15.19 0.47
N GLY A 190 1.62 -13.90 0.61
CA GLY A 190 2.88 -13.43 1.16
C GLY A 190 3.09 -13.80 2.62
N ILE A 191 2.04 -13.73 3.44
CA ILE A 191 2.09 -14.14 4.85
C ILE A 191 2.34 -15.66 4.95
N GLN A 192 1.61 -16.47 4.19
CA GLN A 192 1.82 -17.92 4.17
C GLN A 192 3.22 -18.28 3.71
N ALA A 193 3.71 -17.70 2.61
CA ALA A 193 5.07 -17.91 2.14
C ALA A 193 6.12 -17.52 3.20
N ALA A 194 5.89 -16.44 3.94
CA ALA A 194 6.75 -16.02 5.04
C ALA A 194 6.76 -17.05 6.19
N ILE A 195 5.59 -17.52 6.59
CA ILE A 195 5.46 -18.51 7.68
C ILE A 195 6.09 -19.84 7.27
N GLU A 196 5.71 -20.38 6.11
CA GLU A 196 6.21 -21.68 5.63
C GLU A 196 7.74 -21.70 5.45
N THR A 197 8.31 -20.56 5.03
CA THR A 197 9.75 -20.51 4.74
C THR A 197 10.60 -20.22 5.98
N TYR A 198 10.11 -19.38 6.90
CA TYR A 198 10.98 -18.80 7.94
C TYR A 198 10.61 -19.19 9.36
N TRP A 199 9.38 -19.70 9.58
CA TRP A 199 8.96 -20.09 10.90
C TRP A 199 9.84 -21.22 11.46
N ALA A 200 10.25 -21.06 12.71
CA ALA A 200 10.91 -22.09 13.47
C ALA A 200 10.63 -21.85 14.97
N PRO A 201 10.47 -22.90 15.79
CA PRO A 201 10.03 -22.78 17.18
C PRO A 201 11.05 -22.08 18.09
N ASP A 202 12.29 -21.96 17.65
CA ASP A 202 13.39 -21.30 18.36
C ASP A 202 13.60 -19.84 17.95
N LYS A 203 12.77 -19.31 17.01
CA LYS A 203 12.93 -17.95 16.50
C LYS A 203 11.76 -17.07 16.90
N LYS A 204 12.09 -15.87 17.34
CA LYS A 204 11.11 -14.80 17.52
C LYS A 204 11.05 -13.95 16.24
N ILE A 205 9.97 -14.11 15.50
CA ILE A 205 9.77 -13.45 14.19
C ILE A 205 8.58 -12.51 14.29
N SER A 206 8.75 -11.26 13.85
CA SER A 206 7.64 -10.35 13.59
C SER A 206 7.42 -10.21 12.09
N ILE A 207 6.16 -10.28 11.68
CA ILE A 207 5.72 -10.02 10.30
C ILE A 207 4.95 -8.71 10.29
N TYR A 208 5.44 -7.74 9.54
CA TYR A 208 4.78 -6.46 9.27
C TYR A 208 4.14 -6.50 7.90
N VAL A 209 2.83 -6.32 7.85
CA VAL A 209 2.06 -6.32 6.62
C VAL A 209 1.67 -4.89 6.27
N PHE A 210 1.96 -4.46 5.05
CA PHE A 210 1.57 -3.17 4.49
C PHE A 210 0.65 -3.40 3.29
N GLY A 211 -0.59 -3.02 3.42
CA GLY A 211 -1.61 -3.12 2.38
C GLY A 211 -2.71 -2.09 2.60
N ASP A 212 -3.51 -1.83 1.59
CA ASP A 212 -4.66 -0.92 1.64
C ASP A 212 -6.00 -1.67 1.55
N ASP A 213 -6.00 -2.89 1.03
CA ASP A 213 -7.18 -3.73 0.92
C ASP A 213 -6.82 -5.22 0.89
N PHE A 214 -7.84 -6.07 0.99
CA PHE A 214 -7.76 -7.51 0.77
C PHE A 214 -8.62 -7.84 -0.45
N ALA A 215 -8.00 -8.09 -1.59
CA ALA A 215 -8.72 -8.50 -2.78
C ALA A 215 -9.09 -9.99 -2.70
N GLY A 216 -10.40 -10.28 -2.68
CA GLY A 216 -10.96 -11.64 -2.77
C GLY A 216 -11.66 -12.16 -1.51
N ASP A 217 -12.44 -13.23 -1.69
CA ASP A 217 -13.14 -13.97 -0.63
C ASP A 217 -12.16 -14.90 0.13
N TYR A 218 -11.17 -14.35 0.81
CA TYR A 218 -10.23 -15.17 1.57
C TYR A 218 -10.76 -15.47 2.96
N ASN A 219 -10.71 -16.74 3.31
CA ASN A 219 -11.07 -17.19 4.65
C ASN A 219 -9.91 -16.88 5.60
N ILE A 220 -9.99 -15.72 6.27
CA ILE A 220 -9.02 -15.29 7.30
C ILE A 220 -8.86 -16.37 8.37
N ASP A 221 -9.92 -17.12 8.67
CA ASP A 221 -9.89 -18.22 9.63
C ASP A 221 -8.91 -19.35 9.26
N ALA A 222 -8.62 -19.53 7.95
CA ALA A 222 -7.64 -20.50 7.50
C ALA A 222 -6.20 -20.06 7.80
N VAL A 223 -5.92 -18.74 7.79
CA VAL A 223 -4.59 -18.19 8.12
C VAL A 223 -4.33 -18.24 9.62
N VAL A 224 -5.38 -18.05 10.43
CA VAL A 224 -5.27 -18.08 11.90
C VAL A 224 -5.13 -19.51 12.43
N ALA A 225 -5.53 -20.51 11.67
CA ALA A 225 -5.48 -21.93 12.04
C ALA A 225 -4.13 -22.62 11.70
N THR A 226 -3.22 -21.92 11.01
CA THR A 226 -1.87 -22.41 10.65
C THR A 226 -0.83 -21.97 11.69
#